data_89bdc47da41a5b5a550236c18bb6f337
#
_entry.id   89bdc47da41a5b5a550236c18bb6f337
#
_cell.length_a   1.000
_cell.length_b   1.000
_cell.length_c   1.000
_cell.angle_alpha   90.00
_cell.angle_beta   90.00
_cell.angle_gamma   90.00
#
_symmetry.space_group_name_H-M   'P 1'
#
loop_
_entity.id
_entity.type
_entity.pdbx_description
1 polymer ?
#
loop_
_entity_poly.entity_id
_entity_poly.type
_entity_poly.pdbx_seq_one_letter_code
_entity_poly.pdbx_strand_id
1 'polypeptide(L)'
;FITIFSALFCCLILLFFTLNIKFVLLTLISVICSVVISISMSQFIYGGIELVMIIMPAIIFIVCVSDLMHLLNEDTISTENKKDYFIKKVKIVGIPVALTSFTTAIGFLSFCFSDVLPITRFGLITTLGILISLFIILISYAISVDLNFHLLKGNPKLNKKLDGLIFSIVNFSNKFYFRLILIVMILFAGYGV
;
A
#
# COMPACT_ATOMS: atom_id res chain seq x y z
N PHE A 1 18.88 8.53 -5.59
CA PHE A 1 18.79 9.30 -4.34
C PHE A 1 17.33 9.53 -3.92
N ILE A 2 16.45 9.99 -4.83
CA ILE A 2 15.03 10.28 -4.53
C ILE A 2 14.29 9.04 -4.03
N THR A 3 14.49 7.88 -4.63
CA THR A 3 13.86 6.61 -4.23
C THR A 3 14.29 6.15 -2.84
N ILE A 4 15.58 6.30 -2.52
CA ILE A 4 16.11 5.95 -1.19
C ILE A 4 15.55 6.90 -0.13
N PHE A 5 15.49 8.20 -0.42
CA PHE A 5 14.93 9.20 0.48
C PHE A 5 13.43 8.96 0.72
N SER A 6 12.67 8.66 -0.33
CA SER A 6 11.25 8.30 -0.27
C SER A 6 11.03 7.05 0.59
N ALA A 7 11.83 6.00 0.38
CA ALA A 7 11.75 4.76 1.17
C ALA A 7 12.05 5.01 2.65
N LEU A 8 13.09 5.80 2.94
CA LEU A 8 13.47 6.13 4.32
C LEU A 8 12.40 6.99 5.02
N PHE A 9 11.81 7.92 4.32
CA PHE A 9 10.69 8.74 4.83
C PHE A 9 9.46 7.90 5.14
N CYS A 10 9.08 6.97 4.24
CA CYS A 10 7.99 6.03 4.50
C CYS A 10 8.28 5.08 5.67
N CYS A 11 9.51 4.60 5.81
CA CYS A 11 9.91 3.79 6.98
C CYS A 11 9.79 4.56 8.29
N LEU A 12 10.15 5.84 8.29
CA LEU A 12 9.97 6.73 9.44
C LEU A 12 8.48 6.88 9.79
N ILE A 13 7.63 7.08 8.80
CA ILE A 13 6.17 7.16 9.00
C ILE A 13 5.65 5.84 9.56
N LEU A 14 6.02 4.70 8.98
CA LEU A 14 5.63 3.38 9.49
C LEU A 14 6.07 3.17 10.93
N LEU A 15 7.31 3.51 11.28
CA LEU A 15 7.83 3.41 12.63
C LEU A 15 7.02 4.30 13.60
N PHE A 16 6.66 5.49 13.18
CA PHE A 16 5.87 6.43 13.97
C PHE A 16 4.46 5.91 14.25
N PHE A 17 3.82 5.24 13.27
CA PHE A 17 2.49 4.68 13.43
C PHE A 17 2.48 3.36 14.21
N THR A 18 3.41 2.46 13.92
CA THR A 18 3.41 1.10 14.50
C THR A 18 4.20 0.99 15.79
N LEU A 19 5.15 1.91 16.05
CA LEU A 19 6.07 1.90 17.20
C LEU A 19 6.81 0.54 17.38
N ASN A 20 6.89 -0.28 16.35
CA ASN A 20 7.49 -1.59 16.40
C ASN A 20 8.51 -1.78 15.27
N ILE A 21 9.79 -1.73 15.64
CA ILE A 21 10.91 -1.86 14.71
C ILE A 21 10.92 -3.21 13.97
N LYS A 22 10.49 -4.29 14.64
CA LYS A 22 10.48 -5.63 14.04
C LYS A 22 9.49 -5.72 12.89
N PHE A 23 8.36 -5.03 13.02
CA PHE A 23 7.36 -4.94 11.98
C PHE A 23 7.87 -4.12 10.79
N VAL A 24 8.49 -2.98 11.04
CA VAL A 24 9.11 -2.15 10.00
C VAL A 24 10.18 -2.95 9.22
N LEU A 25 11.01 -3.73 9.92
CA LEU A 25 11.99 -4.61 9.29
C LEU A 25 11.33 -5.68 8.42
N LEU A 26 10.26 -6.34 8.90
CA LEU A 26 9.52 -7.32 8.12
C LEU A 26 8.93 -6.70 6.85
N THR A 27 8.34 -5.51 6.97
CA THR A 27 7.81 -4.75 5.83
C THR A 27 8.90 -4.43 4.82
N LEU A 28 10.06 -3.96 5.27
CA LEU A 28 11.20 -3.66 4.41
C LEU A 28 11.68 -4.90 3.65
N ILE A 29 11.82 -6.03 4.33
CA ILE A 29 12.22 -7.29 3.71
C ILE A 29 11.22 -7.69 2.63
N SER A 30 9.93 -7.59 2.91
CA SER A 30 8.85 -7.91 1.94
C SER A 30 8.92 -7.04 0.70
N VAL A 31 9.13 -5.73 0.89
CA VAL A 31 9.28 -4.77 -0.22
C VAL A 31 10.51 -5.07 -1.05
N ILE A 32 11.67 -5.27 -0.40
CA ILE A 32 12.93 -5.57 -1.10
C ILE A 32 12.77 -6.86 -1.93
N CYS A 33 12.19 -7.91 -1.35
CA CYS A 33 11.91 -9.16 -2.07
C CYS A 33 11.03 -8.91 -3.30
N SER A 34 9.93 -8.16 -3.14
CA SER A 34 9.01 -7.87 -4.25
C SER A 34 9.68 -7.09 -5.37
N VAL A 35 10.47 -6.07 -5.03
CA VAL A 35 11.21 -5.24 -5.99
C VAL A 35 12.28 -6.04 -6.71
N VAL A 36 13.07 -6.83 -5.98
CA VAL A 36 14.14 -7.66 -6.56
C VAL A 36 13.56 -8.68 -7.54
N ILE A 37 12.46 -9.36 -7.17
CA ILE A 37 11.80 -10.32 -8.06
C ILE A 37 11.28 -9.61 -9.32
N SER A 38 10.66 -8.44 -9.18
CA SER A 38 10.12 -7.69 -10.32
C SER A 38 11.22 -7.21 -11.28
N ILE A 39 12.36 -6.72 -10.75
CA ILE A 39 13.52 -6.33 -11.56
C ILE A 39 14.12 -7.56 -12.24
N SER A 40 14.24 -8.68 -11.54
CA SER A 40 14.75 -9.94 -12.12
C SER A 40 13.85 -10.45 -13.26
N MET A 41 12.52 -10.31 -13.11
CA MET A 41 11.58 -10.65 -14.20
C MET A 41 11.78 -9.74 -15.41
N SER A 42 12.00 -8.43 -15.23
CA SER A 42 12.30 -7.52 -16.34
C SER A 42 13.56 -7.95 -17.09
N GLN A 43 14.62 -8.26 -16.34
CA GLN A 43 15.87 -8.74 -16.92
C GLN A 43 15.68 -10.06 -17.69
N PHE A 44 14.90 -10.97 -17.13
CA PHE A 44 14.66 -12.29 -17.75
C PHE A 44 13.82 -12.20 -19.01
N ILE A 45 12.76 -11.37 -19.04
CA ILE A 45 11.81 -11.28 -20.14
C ILE A 45 12.34 -10.38 -21.27
N TYR A 46 12.96 -9.24 -20.91
CA TYR A 46 13.34 -8.22 -21.88
C TYR A 46 14.86 -8.03 -22.04
N GLY A 47 15.66 -8.74 -21.24
CA GLY A 47 17.13 -8.63 -21.28
C GLY A 47 17.68 -7.31 -20.74
N GLY A 48 16.85 -6.47 -20.11
CA GLY A 48 17.27 -5.17 -19.61
C GLY A 48 16.21 -4.44 -18.78
N ILE A 49 16.59 -3.25 -18.31
CA ILE A 49 15.73 -2.36 -17.52
C ILE A 49 15.52 -1.09 -18.35
N GLU A 50 14.27 -0.76 -18.63
CA GLU A 50 13.91 0.48 -19.30
C GLU A 50 14.01 1.67 -18.32
N LEU A 51 14.29 2.85 -18.85
CA LEU A 51 14.47 4.06 -18.04
C LEU A 51 13.21 4.41 -17.23
N VAL A 52 12.02 4.12 -17.76
CA VAL A 52 10.73 4.32 -17.07
C VAL A 52 10.58 3.38 -15.88
N MET A 53 11.24 2.20 -15.86
CA MET A 53 11.16 1.24 -14.76
C MET A 53 11.86 1.71 -13.48
N ILE A 54 12.61 2.81 -13.51
CA ILE A 54 13.20 3.42 -12.30
C ILE A 54 12.11 3.81 -11.28
N ILE A 55 10.88 4.09 -11.74
CA ILE A 55 9.76 4.47 -10.87
C ILE A 55 9.10 3.24 -10.21
N MET A 56 9.24 2.05 -10.80
CA MET A 56 8.58 0.81 -10.35
C MET A 56 8.85 0.45 -8.88
N PRO A 57 10.08 0.55 -8.35
CA PRO A 57 10.34 0.25 -6.94
C PRO A 57 9.51 1.12 -5.98
N ALA A 58 9.31 2.40 -6.31
CA ALA A 58 8.53 3.31 -5.48
C ALA A 58 7.04 2.92 -5.50
N ILE A 59 6.50 2.51 -6.64
CA ILE A 59 5.11 2.06 -6.79
C ILE A 59 4.88 0.79 -5.96
N ILE A 60 5.73 -0.23 -6.13
CA ILE A 60 5.64 -1.49 -5.40
C ILE A 60 5.77 -1.23 -3.89
N PHE A 61 6.67 -0.33 -3.49
CA PHE A 61 6.83 0.06 -2.09
C PHE A 61 5.54 0.62 -1.49
N ILE A 62 4.90 1.58 -2.17
CA ILE A 62 3.68 2.23 -1.68
C ILE A 62 2.54 1.20 -1.57
N VAL A 63 2.36 0.34 -2.57
CA VAL A 63 1.34 -0.71 -2.56
C VAL A 63 1.59 -1.70 -1.42
N CYS A 64 2.80 -2.23 -1.27
CA CYS A 64 3.16 -3.13 -0.19
C CYS A 64 2.88 -2.57 1.20
N VAL A 65 3.30 -1.32 1.43
CA VAL A 65 3.09 -0.65 2.72
C VAL A 65 1.61 -0.45 3.01
N SER A 66 0.85 0.01 2.01
CA SER A 66 -0.60 0.21 2.12
C SER A 66 -1.31 -1.10 2.49
N ASP A 67 -1.03 -2.17 1.76
CA ASP A 67 -1.66 -3.48 1.95
C ASP A 67 -1.34 -4.08 3.33
N LEU A 68 -0.08 -3.98 3.77
CA LEU A 68 0.32 -4.42 5.11
C LEU A 68 -0.35 -3.60 6.22
N MET A 69 -0.46 -2.28 6.06
CA MET A 69 -1.14 -1.42 7.04
C MET A 69 -2.61 -1.76 7.15
N HIS A 70 -3.28 -2.06 6.04
CA HIS A 70 -4.67 -2.51 6.06
C HIS A 70 -4.82 -3.85 6.81
N LEU A 71 -3.95 -4.81 6.59
CA LEU A 71 -3.98 -6.10 7.28
C LEU A 71 -3.77 -5.99 8.79
N LEU A 72 -3.02 -4.97 9.25
CA LEU A 72 -2.73 -4.78 10.66
C LEU A 72 -3.80 -4.01 11.44
N ASN A 73 -4.47 -3.08 10.80
CA ASN A 73 -5.22 -2.03 11.48
C ASN A 73 -6.57 -2.44 12.09
N GLU A 74 -6.99 -3.70 11.95
CA GLU A 74 -8.25 -4.18 12.55
C GLU A 74 -8.02 -5.13 13.73
N ASP A 75 -8.08 -4.60 14.94
CA ASP A 75 -7.84 -5.33 16.20
C ASP A 75 -9.10 -6.01 16.81
N THR A 76 -10.17 -6.20 16.03
CA THR A 76 -11.49 -6.58 16.57
C THR A 76 -11.73 -8.08 16.72
N ILE A 77 -10.75 -8.93 16.43
CA ILE A 77 -10.93 -10.38 16.47
C ILE A 77 -10.28 -10.96 17.71
N SER A 78 -11.08 -11.14 18.77
CA SER A 78 -10.69 -11.92 19.96
C SER A 78 -10.84 -13.42 19.67
N THR A 79 -9.77 -14.08 19.24
CA THR A 79 -9.72 -15.54 19.14
C THR A 79 -8.46 -16.06 19.82
N GLU A 80 -8.60 -17.12 20.60
CA GLU A 80 -7.49 -17.73 21.36
C GLU A 80 -6.49 -18.48 20.45
N ASN A 81 -6.91 -18.88 19.23
CA ASN A 81 -6.10 -19.68 18.33
C ASN A 81 -5.53 -18.83 17.17
N LYS A 82 -4.20 -18.80 17.01
CA LYS A 82 -3.50 -18.05 15.97
C LYS A 82 -3.97 -18.36 14.54
N LYS A 83 -4.26 -19.63 14.24
CA LYS A 83 -4.73 -20.06 12.92
C LYS A 83 -6.11 -19.49 12.61
N ASP A 84 -7.02 -19.54 13.57
CA ASP A 84 -8.37 -19.03 13.39
C ASP A 84 -8.37 -17.51 13.28
N TYR A 85 -7.48 -16.84 14.03
CA TYR A 85 -7.24 -15.40 13.92
C TYR A 85 -6.77 -15.04 12.50
N PHE A 86 -5.74 -15.72 11.98
CA PHE A 86 -5.22 -15.48 10.64
C PHE A 86 -6.29 -15.68 9.56
N ILE A 87 -6.99 -16.81 9.58
CA ILE A 87 -8.03 -17.13 8.58
C ILE A 87 -9.15 -16.08 8.61
N LYS A 88 -9.59 -15.69 9.78
CA LYS A 88 -10.67 -14.72 9.97
C LYS A 88 -10.25 -13.34 9.49
N LYS A 89 -9.02 -12.93 9.80
CA LYS A 89 -8.44 -11.65 9.37
C LYS A 89 -8.28 -11.58 7.85
N VAL A 90 -7.73 -12.64 7.24
CA VAL A 90 -7.58 -12.72 5.78
C VAL A 90 -8.94 -12.70 5.07
N LYS A 91 -9.97 -13.31 5.64
CA LYS A 91 -11.33 -13.25 5.07
C LYS A 91 -11.93 -11.84 5.13
N ILE A 92 -11.72 -11.11 6.21
CA ILE A 92 -12.32 -9.78 6.42
C ILE A 92 -11.54 -8.70 5.69
N VAL A 93 -10.22 -8.70 5.81
CA VAL A 93 -9.34 -7.62 5.32
C VAL A 93 -8.58 -8.02 4.06
N GLY A 94 -8.21 -9.30 3.92
CA GLY A 94 -7.43 -9.78 2.79
C GLY A 94 -8.20 -9.68 1.46
N ILE A 95 -9.53 -9.86 1.45
CA ILE A 95 -10.34 -9.68 0.24
C ILE A 95 -10.34 -8.22 -0.24
N PRO A 96 -10.64 -7.20 0.58
CA PRO A 96 -10.47 -5.81 0.19
C PRO A 96 -9.05 -5.46 -0.29
N VAL A 97 -8.02 -5.94 0.40
CA VAL A 97 -6.62 -5.74 0.01
C VAL A 97 -6.32 -6.38 -1.35
N ALA A 98 -6.78 -7.61 -1.58
CA ALA A 98 -6.65 -8.23 -2.89
C ALA A 98 -7.36 -7.43 -3.99
N LEU A 99 -8.57 -6.93 -3.74
CA LEU A 99 -9.31 -6.11 -4.70
C LEU A 99 -8.56 -4.81 -5.03
N THR A 100 -7.99 -4.12 -4.05
CA THR A 100 -7.19 -2.90 -4.29
C THR A 100 -5.95 -3.20 -5.12
N SER A 101 -5.23 -4.27 -4.81
CA SER A 101 -4.06 -4.71 -5.58
C SER A 101 -4.44 -5.12 -7.01
N PHE A 102 -5.57 -5.82 -7.21
CA PHE A 102 -6.06 -6.18 -8.54
C PHE A 102 -6.47 -4.96 -9.36
N THR A 103 -7.20 -4.00 -8.77
CA THR A 103 -7.59 -2.77 -9.49
C THR A 103 -6.38 -1.95 -9.87
N THR A 104 -5.37 -1.87 -9.00
CA THR A 104 -4.11 -1.19 -9.29
C THR A 104 -3.34 -1.92 -10.40
N ALA A 105 -3.28 -3.25 -10.36
CA ALA A 105 -2.65 -4.07 -11.39
C ALA A 105 -3.33 -3.87 -12.77
N ILE A 106 -4.66 -3.83 -12.82
CA ILE A 106 -5.42 -3.54 -14.04
C ILE A 106 -5.10 -2.13 -14.56
N GLY A 107 -4.99 -1.15 -13.66
CA GLY A 107 -4.57 0.21 -14.03
C GLY A 107 -3.21 0.24 -14.71
N PHE A 108 -2.21 -0.47 -14.18
CA PHE A 108 -0.89 -0.58 -14.83
C PHE A 108 -0.92 -1.44 -16.10
N LEU A 109 -1.77 -2.47 -16.14
CA LEU A 109 -1.94 -3.31 -17.33
C LEU A 109 -2.47 -2.47 -18.51
N SER A 110 -3.21 -1.40 -18.30
CA SER A 110 -3.69 -0.51 -19.35
C SER A 110 -2.55 0.10 -20.18
N PHE A 111 -1.36 0.26 -19.59
CA PHE A 111 -0.17 0.74 -20.31
C PHE A 111 0.33 -0.24 -21.38
N CYS A 112 -0.08 -1.51 -21.32
CA CYS A 112 0.23 -2.49 -22.37
C CYS A 112 -0.40 -2.15 -23.73
N PHE A 113 -1.40 -1.27 -23.76
CA PHE A 113 -2.04 -0.79 -24.97
C PHE A 113 -1.38 0.48 -25.55
N SER A 114 -0.26 0.92 -24.96
CA SER A 114 0.51 2.07 -25.47
C SER A 114 1.35 1.69 -26.68
N ASP A 115 1.44 2.59 -27.67
CA ASP A 115 2.32 2.44 -28.83
C ASP A 115 3.81 2.62 -28.50
N VAL A 116 4.12 3.09 -27.26
CA VAL A 116 5.49 3.34 -26.80
C VAL A 116 6.03 2.11 -26.07
N LEU A 117 6.92 1.38 -26.71
CA LEU A 117 7.48 0.11 -26.22
C LEU A 117 8.00 0.13 -24.76
N PRO A 118 8.75 1.15 -24.30
CA PRO A 118 9.16 1.23 -22.90
C PRO A 118 8.00 1.32 -21.90
N ILE A 119 6.90 2.00 -22.27
CA ILE A 119 5.69 2.14 -21.44
C ILE A 119 4.95 0.80 -21.36
N THR A 120 4.82 0.10 -22.47
CA THR A 120 4.21 -1.24 -22.54
C THR A 120 4.94 -2.24 -21.64
N ARG A 121 6.27 -2.29 -21.73
CA ARG A 121 7.11 -3.16 -20.89
C ARG A 121 7.03 -2.79 -19.42
N PHE A 122 7.06 -1.49 -19.09
CA PHE A 122 6.88 -0.98 -17.75
C PHE A 122 5.53 -1.40 -17.17
N GLY A 123 4.43 -1.22 -17.93
CA GLY A 123 3.08 -1.60 -17.50
C GLY A 123 2.98 -3.09 -17.16
N LEU A 124 3.52 -3.96 -18.01
CA LEU A 124 3.48 -5.41 -17.80
C LEU A 124 4.28 -5.83 -16.56
N ILE A 125 5.53 -5.37 -16.43
CA ILE A 125 6.39 -5.74 -15.30
C ILE A 125 5.85 -5.19 -14.00
N THR A 126 5.33 -3.95 -14.00
CA THR A 126 4.74 -3.36 -12.78
C THR A 126 3.47 -4.11 -12.36
N THR A 127 2.63 -4.51 -13.30
CA THR A 127 1.45 -5.36 -13.04
C THR A 127 1.84 -6.67 -12.37
N LEU A 128 2.81 -7.38 -12.94
CA LEU A 128 3.32 -8.63 -12.37
C LEU A 128 3.95 -8.39 -10.98
N GLY A 129 4.69 -7.30 -10.83
CA GLY A 129 5.30 -6.90 -9.56
C GLY A 129 4.27 -6.67 -8.46
N ILE A 130 3.16 -6.00 -8.76
CA ILE A 130 2.05 -5.77 -7.82
C ILE A 130 1.39 -7.09 -7.42
N LEU A 131 1.12 -7.98 -8.36
CA LEU A 131 0.53 -9.29 -8.05
C LEU A 131 1.46 -10.15 -7.19
N ILE A 132 2.75 -10.16 -7.50
CA ILE A 132 3.75 -10.88 -6.69
C ILE A 132 3.85 -10.27 -5.30
N SER A 133 3.83 -8.94 -5.19
CA SER A 133 3.88 -8.24 -3.90
C SER A 133 2.71 -8.62 -3.00
N LEU A 134 1.50 -8.80 -3.54
CA LEU A 134 0.33 -9.27 -2.80
C LEU A 134 0.59 -10.63 -2.13
N PHE A 135 1.16 -11.61 -2.86
CA PHE A 135 1.50 -12.91 -2.29
C PHE A 135 2.57 -12.80 -1.20
N ILE A 136 3.62 -12.00 -1.42
CA ILE A 136 4.69 -11.79 -0.43
C ILE A 136 4.12 -11.14 0.83
N ILE A 137 3.20 -10.19 0.70
CA ILE A 137 2.53 -9.52 1.83
C ILE A 137 1.71 -10.50 2.65
N LEU A 138 0.94 -11.38 2.01
CA LEU A 138 0.15 -12.40 2.72
C LEU A 138 1.05 -13.37 3.50
N ILE A 139 2.19 -13.78 2.93
CA ILE A 139 3.18 -14.61 3.61
C ILE A 139 3.81 -13.85 4.79
N SER A 140 4.19 -12.59 4.58
CA SER A 140 4.77 -11.74 5.63
C SER A 140 3.79 -11.49 6.77
N TYR A 141 2.51 -11.32 6.45
CA TYR A 141 1.45 -11.21 7.45
C TYR A 141 1.30 -12.51 8.26
N ALA A 142 1.33 -13.68 7.60
CA ALA A 142 1.31 -14.97 8.30
C ALA A 142 2.47 -15.11 9.29
N ILE A 143 3.69 -14.72 8.88
CA ILE A 143 4.88 -14.71 9.75
C ILE A 143 4.68 -13.74 10.92
N SER A 144 4.10 -12.56 10.68
CA SER A 144 3.84 -11.56 11.74
C SER A 144 2.88 -12.08 12.81
N VAL A 145 1.87 -12.84 12.41
CA VAL A 145 0.90 -13.46 13.33
C VAL A 145 1.57 -14.56 14.15
N ASP A 146 2.40 -15.39 13.54
CA ASP A 146 3.13 -16.46 14.24
C ASP A 146 4.10 -15.91 15.29
N LEU A 147 4.79 -14.82 14.96
CA LEU A 147 5.72 -14.13 15.85
C LEU A 147 5.03 -13.18 16.87
N ASN A 148 3.70 -13.19 16.97
CA ASN A 148 2.89 -12.34 17.84
C ASN A 148 3.07 -10.82 17.58
N PHE A 149 3.43 -10.42 16.37
CA PHE A 149 3.56 -9.01 16.01
C PHE A 149 2.20 -8.32 15.79
N HIS A 150 1.13 -9.10 15.68
CA HIS A 150 -0.26 -8.62 15.54
C HIS A 150 -0.79 -7.88 16.78
N LEU A 151 -0.12 -8.00 17.93
CA LEU A 151 -0.45 -7.28 19.15
C LEU A 151 0.11 -5.84 19.15
N LEU A 152 0.23 -5.23 17.97
CA LEU A 152 0.67 -3.84 17.86
C LEU A 152 -0.43 -2.92 18.38
N LYS A 153 -0.28 -2.47 19.62
CA LYS A 153 -1.03 -1.31 20.09
C LYS A 153 -0.54 -0.09 19.32
N GLY A 154 -1.36 0.39 18.38
CA GLY A 154 -1.15 1.71 17.79
C GLY A 154 -0.95 2.76 18.89
N ASN A 155 -0.27 3.84 18.58
CA ASN A 155 0.00 4.89 19.56
C ASN A 155 -1.33 5.50 20.08
N PRO A 156 -1.77 5.21 21.31
CA PRO A 156 -3.09 5.63 21.79
C PRO A 156 -3.23 7.15 21.85
N LYS A 157 -2.12 7.88 22.00
CA LYS A 157 -2.10 9.35 21.99
C LYS A 157 -2.33 9.89 20.57
N LEU A 158 -1.80 9.19 19.55
CA LEU A 158 -1.97 9.57 18.14
C LEU A 158 -3.39 9.27 17.68
N ASN A 159 -3.94 8.09 18.00
CA ASN A 159 -5.32 7.73 17.66
C ASN A 159 -6.30 8.74 18.24
N LYS A 160 -6.16 9.10 19.52
CA LYS A 160 -7.02 10.10 20.14
C LYS A 160 -6.92 11.50 19.51
N LYS A 161 -5.72 11.88 19.03
CA LYS A 161 -5.51 13.15 18.32
C LYS A 161 -6.06 13.10 16.89
N LEU A 162 -5.94 11.96 16.22
CA LEU A 162 -6.53 11.73 14.90
C LEU A 162 -8.07 11.72 14.97
N ASP A 163 -8.66 11.06 15.97
CA ASP A 163 -10.10 11.08 16.20
C ASP A 163 -10.63 12.50 16.40
N GLY A 164 -9.90 13.34 17.15
CA GLY A 164 -10.21 14.74 17.31
C GLY A 164 -10.11 15.55 16.01
N LEU A 165 -9.11 15.28 15.17
CA LEU A 165 -8.98 15.90 13.83
C LEU A 165 -10.07 15.43 12.90
N ILE A 166 -10.36 14.14 12.86
CA ILE A 166 -11.44 13.56 12.04
C ILE A 166 -12.78 14.17 12.44
N PHE A 167 -13.06 14.27 13.72
CA PHE A 167 -14.29 14.90 14.23
C PHE A 167 -14.37 16.39 13.84
N SER A 168 -13.26 17.12 13.90
CA SER A 168 -13.18 18.51 13.45
C SER A 168 -13.42 18.64 11.93
N ILE A 169 -12.85 17.74 11.13
CA ILE A 169 -13.03 17.73 9.66
C ILE A 169 -14.46 17.38 9.31
N VAL A 170 -15.04 16.38 9.95
CA VAL A 170 -16.45 15.99 9.74
C VAL A 170 -17.41 17.12 10.11
N ASN A 171 -17.16 17.79 11.23
CA ASN A 171 -17.95 18.96 11.65
C ASN A 171 -17.79 20.16 10.69
N PHE A 172 -16.58 20.36 10.16
CA PHE A 172 -16.31 21.40 9.17
C PHE A 172 -16.93 21.04 7.81
N SER A 173 -16.87 19.76 7.40
CA SER A 173 -17.51 19.25 6.18
C SER A 173 -19.03 19.41 6.17
N ASN A 174 -19.66 19.37 7.34
CA ASN A 174 -21.12 19.58 7.47
C ASN A 174 -21.56 21.06 7.33
N LYS A 175 -20.63 22.01 7.32
CA LYS A 175 -20.96 23.42 7.10
C LYS A 175 -21.29 23.67 5.62
N PHE A 176 -22.33 24.46 5.39
CA PHE A 176 -22.80 24.86 4.06
C PHE A 176 -21.68 25.39 3.15
N TYR A 177 -20.75 26.16 3.69
CA TYR A 177 -19.60 26.71 2.98
C TYR A 177 -18.67 25.66 2.37
N PHE A 178 -18.47 24.52 3.04
CA PHE A 178 -17.62 23.45 2.51
C PHE A 178 -18.25 22.79 1.26
N ARG A 179 -19.56 22.57 1.27
CA ARG A 179 -20.29 22.07 0.10
C ARG A 179 -20.22 23.04 -1.07
N LEU A 180 -20.30 24.33 -0.78
CA LEU A 180 -20.21 25.39 -1.80
C LEU A 180 -18.81 25.45 -2.42
N ILE A 181 -17.74 25.36 -1.61
CA ILE A 181 -16.37 25.27 -2.09
C ILE A 181 -16.17 24.03 -2.98
N LEU A 182 -16.72 22.88 -2.59
CA LEU A 182 -16.60 21.63 -3.35
C LEU A 182 -17.30 21.77 -4.72
N ILE A 183 -18.48 22.37 -4.77
CA ILE A 183 -19.20 22.65 -6.03
C ILE A 183 -18.39 23.60 -6.91
N VAL A 184 -17.81 24.66 -6.35
CA VAL A 184 -16.98 25.62 -7.08
C VAL A 184 -15.73 24.94 -7.63
N MET A 185 -15.05 24.06 -6.85
CA MET A 185 -13.90 23.31 -7.33
C MET A 185 -14.25 22.35 -8.48
N ILE A 186 -15.39 21.66 -8.41
CA ILE A 186 -15.87 20.78 -9.48
C ILE A 186 -16.18 21.60 -10.74
N LEU A 187 -16.85 22.75 -10.61
CA LEU A 187 -17.12 23.64 -11.74
C LEU A 187 -15.83 24.19 -12.37
N PHE A 188 -14.84 24.54 -11.54
CA PHE A 188 -13.55 25.03 -12.04
C PHE A 188 -12.74 23.93 -12.74
N ALA A 189 -12.78 22.70 -12.23
CA ALA A 189 -12.15 21.54 -12.86
C ALA A 189 -12.85 21.19 -14.21
N GLY A 190 -14.17 21.37 -14.31
CA GLY A 190 -14.90 21.18 -15.56
C GLY A 190 -14.71 22.28 -16.59
N TYR A 191 -14.27 23.48 -16.19
CA TYR A 191 -14.02 24.60 -17.09
C TYR A 191 -12.58 24.60 -17.68
N GLY A 192 -11.68 23.82 -17.09
CA GLY A 192 -10.27 23.67 -17.50
C GLY A 192 -10.00 22.54 -18.49
N VAL A 193 -11.04 21.86 -18.97
CA VAL A 193 -11.01 20.86 -20.04
C VAL A 193 -11.68 21.43 -21.27
#